data_0590569087df68e9e96bdf3fa8956752
#
_entry.id   0590569087df68e9e96bdf3fa8956752
#
_cell.length_a   1.000
_cell.length_b   1.000
_cell.length_c   1.000
_cell.angle_alpha   90.00
_cell.angle_beta   90.00
_cell.angle_gamma   90.00
#
_symmetry.space_group_name_H-M   'P 1'
#
loop_
_entity.id
_entity.type
_entity.pdbx_description
1 polymer ?
#
loop_
_entity_poly.entity_id
_entity_poly.type
_entity_poly.pdbx_seq_one_letter_code
_entity_poly.pdbx_strand_id
1 'polypeptide(L)'
;TYYLGLGYGRPYQWARQVDVPFTQLQKPLHDTKIGIVTTASLFNPENGDQGPLAPYNGKAKFFISYAEPISPFPDVRVSHIAIDRAHTTAKDMASYFPLAAMLRLADAGHIGSVSRNFYGLPTNRSQRVTKKIDCPRLLSLCQLDDVDAVVMVPNCPVCHQSTALASTHLEAAGIPTVIMGCAKDIIEYVGTPRLLFNDLPLGNGAGLPHDQASQDLAAWMAVNLLVTAEAPRTTQQ
;
A
#
# COMPACT_ATOMS: atom_id res chain seq x y z
N THR A 1 0.12 2.07 32.05
CA THR A 1 -0.47 2.40 33.38
C THR A 1 -0.70 3.89 33.54
N TYR A 2 0.29 4.73 33.23
CA TYR A 2 0.18 6.19 33.39
C TYR A 2 -1.00 6.80 32.60
N TYR A 3 -1.10 6.50 31.28
CA TYR A 3 -2.18 7.01 30.45
C TYR A 3 -3.58 6.49 30.83
N LEU A 4 -3.65 5.24 31.35
CA LEU A 4 -4.90 4.71 31.90
C LEU A 4 -5.33 5.47 33.15
N GLY A 5 -4.37 5.86 34.02
CA GLY A 5 -4.63 6.68 35.19
C GLY A 5 -5.09 8.08 34.87
N LEU A 6 -4.77 8.61 33.69
CA LEU A 6 -5.25 9.90 33.16
C LEU A 6 -6.59 9.80 32.42
N GLY A 7 -7.27 8.66 32.45
CA GLY A 7 -8.54 8.45 31.77
C GLY A 7 -8.46 8.17 30.27
N TYR A 8 -7.26 8.01 29.71
CA TYR A 8 -7.10 7.54 28.33
C TYR A 8 -7.41 6.04 28.27
N GLY A 9 -8.03 5.60 27.18
CA GLY A 9 -8.32 4.19 26.93
C GLY A 9 -7.04 3.33 26.85
N ARG A 10 -7.21 2.02 26.73
CA ARG A 10 -6.05 1.10 26.52
C ARG A 10 -5.27 1.52 25.28
N PRO A 11 -3.92 1.44 25.31
CA PRO A 11 -3.09 1.69 24.13
C PRO A 11 -3.56 0.84 22.96
N TYR A 12 -3.43 1.38 21.75
CA TYR A 12 -3.72 0.64 20.53
C TYR A 12 -2.80 -0.61 20.46
N GLN A 13 -3.40 -1.76 20.25
CA GLN A 13 -2.66 -3.00 20.09
C GLN A 13 -2.50 -3.29 18.60
N TRP A 14 -1.25 -3.24 18.14
CA TRP A 14 -0.91 -3.63 16.78
C TRP A 14 -1.18 -5.11 16.55
N ALA A 15 -1.60 -5.45 15.34
CA ALA A 15 -1.68 -6.84 14.92
C ALA A 15 -0.29 -7.48 14.94
N ARG A 16 -0.24 -8.76 15.23
CA ARG A 16 0.97 -9.58 15.11
C ARG A 16 0.60 -10.89 14.46
N GLN A 17 1.32 -11.25 13.41
CA GLN A 17 1.15 -12.51 12.71
C GLN A 17 2.35 -13.40 13.03
N VAL A 18 2.11 -14.58 13.58
CA VAL A 18 3.16 -15.56 13.88
C VAL A 18 3.62 -16.20 12.59
N ASP A 19 2.67 -16.71 11.82
CA ASP A 19 2.90 -17.30 10.52
C ASP A 19 2.67 -16.25 9.43
N VAL A 20 3.64 -16.10 8.54
CA VAL A 20 3.59 -15.19 7.41
C VAL A 20 3.64 -16.05 6.15
N PRO A 21 2.49 -16.24 5.46
CA PRO A 21 2.46 -16.93 4.17
C PRO A 21 3.41 -16.28 3.18
N PHE A 22 4.02 -17.09 2.34
CA PHE A 22 4.96 -16.63 1.32
C PHE A 22 4.75 -17.41 0.03
N THR A 23 4.45 -16.69 -1.04
CA THR A 23 4.22 -17.25 -2.38
C THR A 23 5.31 -16.76 -3.31
N GLN A 24 5.98 -17.68 -3.98
CA GLN A 24 6.94 -17.35 -5.04
C GLN A 24 6.19 -16.91 -6.30
N LEU A 25 6.72 -15.91 -6.99
CA LEU A 25 6.22 -15.53 -8.31
C LEU A 25 6.43 -16.68 -9.30
N GLN A 26 5.36 -17.09 -9.97
CA GLN A 26 5.37 -18.26 -10.87
C GLN A 26 5.74 -17.91 -12.31
N LYS A 27 5.70 -16.63 -12.68
CA LYS A 27 6.00 -16.11 -14.02
C LYS A 27 7.24 -15.23 -13.99
N PRO A 28 7.99 -15.11 -15.09
CA PRO A 28 8.97 -14.04 -15.24
C PRO A 28 8.32 -12.66 -15.08
N LEU A 29 9.06 -11.68 -14.56
CA LEU A 29 8.51 -10.32 -14.37
C LEU A 29 7.95 -9.73 -15.66
N HIS A 30 8.61 -9.94 -16.79
CA HIS A 30 8.18 -9.42 -18.10
C HIS A 30 6.85 -10.03 -18.62
N ASP A 31 6.35 -11.09 -17.97
CA ASP A 31 5.04 -11.71 -18.26
C ASP A 31 4.04 -11.48 -17.12
N THR A 32 4.43 -10.76 -16.07
CA THR A 32 3.67 -10.60 -14.84
C THR A 32 2.75 -9.38 -14.92
N LYS A 33 1.46 -9.57 -14.64
CA LYS A 33 0.48 -8.49 -14.46
C LYS A 33 0.51 -8.00 -13.02
N ILE A 34 0.91 -6.76 -12.80
CA ILE A 34 1.04 -6.14 -11.48
C ILE A 34 -0.21 -5.35 -11.12
N GLY A 35 -0.82 -5.67 -9.97
CA GLY A 35 -1.85 -4.85 -9.33
C GLY A 35 -1.24 -3.82 -8.39
N ILE A 36 -1.84 -2.63 -8.32
CA ILE A 36 -1.43 -1.58 -7.38
C ILE A 36 -2.52 -1.43 -6.32
N VAL A 37 -2.15 -1.60 -5.05
CA VAL A 37 -3.02 -1.34 -3.90
C VAL A 37 -2.56 -0.09 -3.19
N THR A 38 -3.46 0.84 -2.95
CA THR A 38 -3.18 2.07 -2.21
C THR A 38 -4.15 2.26 -1.05
N THR A 39 -3.71 2.96 -0.02
CA THR A 39 -4.58 3.46 1.05
C THR A 39 -4.98 4.92 0.83
N ALA A 40 -4.48 5.58 -0.21
CA ALA A 40 -4.95 6.89 -0.65
C ALA A 40 -6.36 6.78 -1.25
N SER A 41 -7.12 7.86 -1.20
CA SER A 41 -8.51 7.90 -1.67
C SER A 41 -8.58 8.43 -3.11
N LEU A 42 -9.42 7.83 -3.93
CA LEU A 42 -9.86 8.47 -5.17
C LEU A 42 -10.53 9.80 -4.83
N PHE A 43 -10.11 10.87 -5.49
CA PHE A 43 -10.65 12.19 -5.23
C PHE A 43 -12.06 12.32 -5.81
N ASN A 44 -12.99 12.75 -4.94
CA ASN A 44 -14.34 13.13 -5.33
C ASN A 44 -14.59 14.58 -4.87
N PRO A 45 -14.76 15.53 -5.81
CA PRO A 45 -15.00 16.94 -5.48
C PRO A 45 -16.21 17.18 -4.57
N GLU A 46 -17.26 16.35 -4.69
CA GLU A 46 -18.47 16.44 -3.87
C GLU A 46 -18.23 16.13 -2.39
N ASN A 47 -17.24 15.29 -2.11
CA ASN A 47 -16.85 14.91 -0.75
C ASN A 47 -15.84 15.88 -0.13
N GLY A 48 -15.29 16.79 -0.92
CA GLY A 48 -14.20 17.68 -0.52
C GLY A 48 -12.86 16.93 -0.40
N ASP A 49 -11.82 17.66 -0.02
CA ASP A 49 -10.45 17.17 0.05
C ASP A 49 -9.94 17.15 1.49
N GLN A 50 -8.99 16.25 1.75
CA GLN A 50 -8.17 16.20 2.96
C GLN A 50 -6.70 16.53 2.70
N GLY A 51 -6.41 17.28 1.64
CA GLY A 51 -5.06 17.66 1.24
C GLY A 51 -4.18 18.13 2.41
N PRO A 52 -2.89 18.37 2.20
CA PRO A 52 -1.87 18.46 3.25
C PRO A 52 -2.17 19.45 4.38
N LEU A 53 -2.89 20.52 4.10
CA LEU A 53 -3.25 21.57 5.07
C LEU A 53 -4.76 21.62 5.35
N ALA A 54 -5.54 20.71 4.77
CA ALA A 54 -6.98 20.71 4.99
C ALA A 54 -7.34 20.19 6.40
N PRO A 55 -8.40 20.69 7.02
CA PRO A 55 -8.94 20.12 8.23
C PRO A 55 -9.45 18.71 7.96
N TYR A 56 -9.55 17.90 9.02
CA TYR A 56 -10.05 16.53 8.90
C TYR A 56 -11.43 16.50 8.25
N ASN A 57 -11.56 15.72 7.19
CA ASN A 57 -12.81 15.51 6.47
C ASN A 57 -13.14 14.01 6.37
N GLY A 58 -14.07 13.55 7.19
CA GLY A 58 -14.49 12.13 7.19
C GLY A 58 -15.15 11.68 5.89
N LYS A 59 -15.74 12.60 5.11
CA LYS A 59 -16.37 12.28 3.83
C LYS A 59 -15.36 11.92 2.74
N ALA A 60 -14.13 12.42 2.83
CA ALA A 60 -13.06 12.10 1.90
C ALA A 60 -12.46 10.70 2.12
N LYS A 61 -12.89 9.97 3.17
CA LYS A 61 -12.46 8.61 3.44
C LYS A 61 -13.36 7.59 2.77
N PHE A 62 -12.76 6.47 2.38
CA PHE A 62 -13.49 5.28 1.99
C PHE A 62 -13.39 4.20 3.08
N PHE A 63 -14.39 3.33 3.14
CA PHE A 63 -14.53 2.31 4.20
C PHE A 63 -14.67 0.89 3.68
N ILE A 64 -14.65 0.71 2.36
CA ILE A 64 -14.80 -0.57 1.67
C ILE A 64 -13.74 -0.64 0.58
N SER A 65 -13.04 -1.78 0.45
CA SER A 65 -12.10 -1.98 -0.66
C SER A 65 -12.81 -1.85 -2.00
N TYR A 66 -12.18 -1.17 -2.95
CA TYR A 66 -12.73 -0.91 -4.28
C TYR A 66 -11.67 -1.16 -5.36
N ALA A 67 -12.13 -1.25 -6.60
CA ALA A 67 -11.29 -1.24 -7.80
C ALA A 67 -11.77 -0.11 -8.70
N GLU A 68 -10.83 0.65 -9.25
CA GLU A 68 -11.10 1.76 -10.17
C GLU A 68 -10.12 1.72 -11.35
N PRO A 69 -10.57 2.12 -12.56
CA PRO A 69 -9.72 2.11 -13.74
C PRO A 69 -8.47 2.98 -13.57
N ILE A 70 -7.35 2.54 -14.17
CA ILE A 70 -6.15 3.36 -14.30
C ILE A 70 -6.21 4.34 -15.48
N SER A 71 -7.20 4.22 -16.34
CA SER A 71 -7.42 5.10 -17.49
C SER A 71 -8.88 5.57 -17.53
N PRO A 72 -9.17 6.89 -17.60
CA PRO A 72 -8.18 7.98 -17.57
C PRO A 72 -7.35 7.99 -16.29
N PHE A 73 -6.16 8.62 -16.32
CA PHE A 73 -5.24 8.64 -15.18
C PHE A 73 -5.94 9.19 -13.93
N PRO A 74 -6.02 8.42 -12.82
CA PRO A 74 -6.85 8.77 -11.69
C PRO A 74 -6.25 9.90 -10.84
N ASP A 75 -7.08 10.74 -10.24
CA ASP A 75 -6.68 11.66 -9.17
C ASP A 75 -6.88 10.96 -7.82
N VAL A 76 -5.76 10.54 -7.22
CA VAL A 76 -5.74 9.84 -5.92
C VAL A 76 -5.03 10.70 -4.90
N ARG A 77 -5.64 10.91 -3.73
CA ARG A 77 -5.12 11.82 -2.71
C ARG A 77 -4.99 11.17 -1.34
N VAL A 78 -3.99 11.61 -0.60
CA VAL A 78 -3.79 11.17 0.79
C VAL A 78 -4.85 11.80 1.68
N SER A 79 -5.82 11.02 2.11
CA SER A 79 -6.93 11.43 2.98
C SER A 79 -6.66 11.19 4.47
N HIS A 80 -5.42 10.90 4.87
CA HIS A 80 -5.06 10.58 6.24
C HIS A 80 -4.46 11.78 6.98
N ILE A 81 -4.84 11.95 8.26
CA ILE A 81 -4.26 12.98 9.12
C ILE A 81 -2.83 12.62 9.50
N ALA A 82 -2.57 11.34 9.76
CA ALA A 82 -1.31 10.86 10.32
C ALA A 82 -0.30 10.53 9.21
N ILE A 83 0.12 11.54 8.47
CA ILE A 83 1.33 11.54 7.63
C ILE A 83 2.36 12.48 8.25
N ASP A 84 3.59 12.44 7.81
CA ASP A 84 4.63 13.37 8.27
C ASP A 84 4.46 14.75 7.61
N ARG A 85 3.54 15.54 8.17
CA ARG A 85 3.19 16.87 7.63
C ARG A 85 4.28 17.91 7.82
N ALA A 86 5.30 17.62 8.63
CA ALA A 86 6.45 18.49 8.82
C ALA A 86 7.43 18.41 7.63
N HIS A 87 7.51 17.23 7.00
CA HIS A 87 8.51 16.95 5.99
C HIS A 87 7.92 16.55 4.61
N THR A 88 6.60 16.39 4.50
CA THR A 88 5.95 16.17 3.20
C THR A 88 4.66 16.97 3.05
N THR A 89 4.42 17.46 1.84
CA THR A 89 3.16 18.12 1.47
C THR A 89 2.15 17.13 0.90
N ALA A 90 2.55 15.92 0.55
CA ALA A 90 1.76 14.94 -0.19
C ALA A 90 1.08 15.50 -1.47
N LYS A 91 1.71 16.50 -2.11
CA LYS A 91 1.21 17.10 -3.35
C LYS A 91 1.58 16.29 -4.58
N ASP A 92 2.72 15.61 -4.54
CA ASP A 92 3.14 14.75 -5.63
C ASP A 92 2.57 13.35 -5.45
N MET A 93 1.57 13.04 -6.25
CA MET A 93 0.87 11.75 -6.21
C MET A 93 1.82 10.58 -6.48
N ALA A 94 2.82 10.74 -7.33
CA ALA A 94 3.76 9.67 -7.67
C ALA A 94 4.60 9.21 -6.48
N SER A 95 4.79 10.05 -5.44
CA SER A 95 5.51 9.68 -4.22
C SER A 95 4.74 8.71 -3.29
N TYR A 96 3.44 8.51 -3.52
CA TYR A 96 2.60 7.62 -2.71
C TYR A 96 1.63 6.74 -3.51
N PHE A 97 1.59 6.93 -4.82
CA PHE A 97 0.83 6.10 -5.76
C PHE A 97 1.65 5.88 -7.03
N PRO A 98 2.40 4.76 -7.14
CA PRO A 98 3.46 4.58 -8.13
C PRO A 98 2.97 4.22 -9.53
N LEU A 99 1.72 4.56 -9.91
CA LEU A 99 1.13 4.16 -11.18
C LEU A 99 1.99 4.59 -12.37
N ALA A 100 2.45 5.85 -12.39
CA ALA A 100 3.26 6.35 -13.49
C ALA A 100 4.59 5.58 -13.66
N ALA A 101 5.27 5.27 -12.54
CA ALA A 101 6.50 4.47 -12.56
C ALA A 101 6.22 3.03 -13.02
N MET A 102 5.15 2.40 -12.55
CA MET A 102 4.77 1.04 -12.97
C MET A 102 4.42 0.97 -14.45
N LEU A 103 3.75 2.00 -15.00
CA LEU A 103 3.47 2.07 -16.44
C LEU A 103 4.78 2.17 -17.25
N ARG A 104 5.76 2.99 -16.81
CA ARG A 104 7.08 3.06 -17.45
C ARG A 104 7.83 1.73 -17.38
N LEU A 105 7.72 0.98 -16.29
CA LEU A 105 8.31 -0.37 -16.21
C LEU A 105 7.65 -1.35 -17.19
N ALA A 106 6.34 -1.25 -17.39
CA ALA A 106 5.63 -2.05 -18.39
C ALA A 106 6.04 -1.66 -19.82
N ASP A 107 6.09 -0.37 -20.12
CA ASP A 107 6.51 0.14 -21.44
C ASP A 107 7.95 -0.25 -21.78
N ALA A 108 8.82 -0.33 -20.78
CA ALA A 108 10.21 -0.78 -20.92
C ALA A 108 10.35 -2.31 -20.95
N GLY A 109 9.26 -3.07 -20.80
CA GLY A 109 9.28 -4.53 -20.79
C GLY A 109 9.86 -5.18 -19.54
N HIS A 110 10.01 -4.43 -18.46
CA HIS A 110 10.47 -4.94 -17.16
C HIS A 110 9.40 -5.75 -16.42
N ILE A 111 8.13 -5.38 -16.61
CA ILE A 111 6.95 -6.15 -16.16
C ILE A 111 6.03 -6.38 -17.35
N GLY A 112 5.17 -7.39 -17.28
CA GLY A 112 4.27 -7.72 -18.38
C GLY A 112 3.21 -6.65 -18.62
N SER A 113 2.56 -6.20 -17.55
CA SER A 113 1.57 -5.12 -17.60
C SER A 113 1.19 -4.62 -16.20
N VAL A 114 0.56 -3.46 -16.13
CA VAL A 114 -0.20 -3.03 -14.96
C VAL A 114 -1.65 -3.47 -15.14
N SER A 115 -2.30 -3.90 -14.05
CA SER A 115 -3.72 -4.24 -14.07
C SER A 115 -4.54 -3.03 -14.58
N ARG A 116 -5.62 -3.31 -15.31
CA ARG A 116 -6.55 -2.28 -15.80
C ARG A 116 -7.20 -1.45 -14.70
N ASN A 117 -7.24 -2.00 -13.47
CA ASN A 117 -7.71 -1.32 -12.29
C ASN A 117 -6.59 -1.22 -11.25
N PHE A 118 -6.64 -0.17 -10.42
CA PHE A 118 -5.96 -0.12 -9.13
C PHE A 118 -6.97 -0.39 -8.01
N TYR A 119 -6.47 -0.68 -6.82
CA TYR A 119 -7.32 -1.10 -5.69
C TYR A 119 -7.12 -0.20 -4.48
N GLY A 120 -8.24 0.25 -3.90
CA GLY A 120 -8.24 0.95 -2.62
C GLY A 120 -8.39 -0.02 -1.45
N LEU A 121 -7.47 0.05 -0.48
CA LEU A 121 -7.57 -0.68 0.79
C LEU A 121 -7.92 0.31 1.90
N PRO A 122 -9.11 0.19 2.55
CA PRO A 122 -9.50 1.10 3.60
C PRO A 122 -8.65 0.93 4.85
N THR A 123 -8.48 2.03 5.58
CA THR A 123 -7.76 2.04 6.85
C THR A 123 -8.74 1.92 8.00
N ASN A 124 -9.09 0.69 8.33
CA ASN A 124 -9.90 0.37 9.49
C ASN A 124 -9.03 0.21 10.75
N ARG A 125 -9.42 0.85 11.86
CA ARG A 125 -8.76 0.60 13.15
C ARG A 125 -9.16 -0.75 13.75
N SER A 126 -10.15 -1.42 13.16
CA SER A 126 -10.60 -2.75 13.56
C SER A 126 -9.90 -3.83 12.72
N GLN A 127 -8.94 -4.51 13.32
CA GLN A 127 -8.26 -5.65 12.70
C GLN A 127 -9.24 -6.74 12.24
N ARG A 128 -10.36 -6.91 12.99
CA ARG A 128 -11.40 -7.88 12.62
C ARG A 128 -12.08 -7.50 11.30
N VAL A 129 -12.40 -6.21 11.11
CA VAL A 129 -13.02 -5.73 9.87
C VAL A 129 -12.02 -5.90 8.71
N THR A 130 -10.77 -5.46 8.90
CA THR A 130 -9.72 -5.64 7.88
C THR A 130 -9.59 -7.10 7.47
N LYS A 131 -9.44 -8.02 8.41
CA LYS A 131 -9.23 -9.45 8.11
C LYS A 131 -10.46 -10.14 7.52
N LYS A 132 -11.68 -9.80 7.98
CA LYS A 132 -12.91 -10.53 7.61
C LYS A 132 -13.69 -9.91 6.46
N ILE A 133 -13.45 -8.65 6.15
CA ILE A 133 -14.22 -7.91 5.14
C ILE A 133 -13.28 -7.34 4.07
N ASP A 134 -12.31 -6.50 4.47
CA ASP A 134 -11.51 -5.76 3.50
C ASP A 134 -10.55 -6.66 2.71
N CYS A 135 -9.84 -7.56 3.40
CA CYS A 135 -8.90 -8.48 2.75
C CYS A 135 -9.58 -9.47 1.80
N PRO A 136 -10.67 -10.18 2.16
CA PRO A 136 -11.37 -11.06 1.23
C PRO A 136 -11.93 -10.32 0.01
N ARG A 137 -12.45 -9.09 0.21
CA ARG A 137 -12.94 -8.28 -0.89
C ARG A 137 -11.81 -7.85 -1.83
N LEU A 138 -10.68 -7.41 -1.27
CA LEU A 138 -9.49 -7.06 -2.05
C LEU A 138 -9.02 -8.25 -2.89
N LEU A 139 -8.93 -9.44 -2.27
CA LEU A 139 -8.56 -10.67 -2.99
C LEU A 139 -9.49 -10.94 -4.16
N SER A 140 -10.82 -10.86 -3.95
CA SER A 140 -11.78 -11.07 -5.02
C SER A 140 -11.62 -10.08 -6.17
N LEU A 141 -11.32 -8.81 -5.88
CA LEU A 141 -11.08 -7.78 -6.89
C LEU A 141 -9.80 -8.07 -7.70
N CYS A 142 -8.70 -8.48 -7.03
CA CYS A 142 -7.47 -8.87 -7.71
C CYS A 142 -7.66 -10.11 -8.61
N GLN A 143 -8.44 -11.09 -8.14
CA GLN A 143 -8.74 -12.30 -8.92
C GLN A 143 -9.61 -12.01 -10.15
N LEU A 144 -10.59 -11.09 -10.04
CA LEU A 144 -11.43 -10.67 -11.19
C LEU A 144 -10.63 -10.00 -12.31
N ASP A 145 -9.49 -9.42 -12.00
CA ASP A 145 -8.60 -8.77 -12.96
C ASP A 145 -7.41 -9.66 -13.37
N ASP A 146 -7.37 -10.93 -12.92
CA ASP A 146 -6.28 -11.88 -13.17
C ASP A 146 -4.90 -11.30 -12.82
N VAL A 147 -4.79 -10.69 -11.63
CA VAL A 147 -3.54 -10.10 -11.15
C VAL A 147 -2.58 -11.20 -10.71
N ASP A 148 -1.34 -11.17 -11.21
CA ASP A 148 -0.32 -12.16 -10.88
C ASP A 148 0.46 -11.82 -9.61
N ALA A 149 0.69 -10.52 -9.34
CA ALA A 149 1.36 -10.03 -8.14
C ALA A 149 0.90 -8.61 -7.79
N VAL A 150 1.10 -8.18 -6.54
CA VAL A 150 0.58 -6.91 -6.04
C VAL A 150 1.66 -6.08 -5.36
N VAL A 151 1.75 -4.80 -5.75
CA VAL A 151 2.51 -3.75 -5.06
C VAL A 151 1.56 -2.94 -4.21
N MET A 152 1.88 -2.77 -2.92
CA MET A 152 1.01 -2.11 -1.93
C MET A 152 1.71 -0.89 -1.34
N VAL A 153 1.01 0.25 -1.27
CA VAL A 153 1.59 1.50 -0.73
C VAL A 153 0.72 2.05 0.40
N PRO A 154 1.14 1.86 1.66
CA PRO A 154 0.50 2.46 2.82
C PRO A 154 0.93 3.92 3.02
N ASN A 155 0.00 4.79 3.44
CA ASN A 155 0.27 6.23 3.62
C ASN A 155 0.31 6.69 5.08
N CYS A 156 -0.19 5.92 6.04
CA CYS A 156 -0.24 6.28 7.45
C CYS A 156 0.14 5.08 8.34
N PRO A 157 0.38 5.27 9.66
CA PRO A 157 0.78 4.15 10.52
C PRO A 157 -0.20 2.97 10.50
N VAL A 158 -1.50 3.22 10.67
CA VAL A 158 -2.52 2.14 10.62
C VAL A 158 -2.65 1.56 9.21
N CYS A 159 -2.35 2.35 8.17
CA CYS A 159 -2.28 1.86 6.79
C CYS A 159 -1.23 0.77 6.64
N HIS A 160 -0.05 0.94 7.26
CA HIS A 160 1.03 -0.05 7.24
C HIS A 160 0.58 -1.37 7.87
N GLN A 161 -0.16 -1.32 8.97
CA GLN A 161 -0.78 -2.53 9.53
C GLN A 161 -1.82 -3.14 8.57
N SER A 162 -2.70 -2.32 7.98
CA SER A 162 -3.76 -2.83 7.10
C SER A 162 -3.18 -3.50 5.86
N THR A 163 -2.14 -2.90 5.25
CA THR A 163 -1.45 -3.50 4.09
C THR A 163 -0.71 -4.77 4.46
N ALA A 164 -0.06 -4.83 5.65
CA ALA A 164 0.60 -6.06 6.10
C ALA A 164 -0.40 -7.21 6.32
N LEU A 165 -1.59 -6.92 6.86
CA LEU A 165 -2.67 -7.91 6.99
C LEU A 165 -3.21 -8.35 5.62
N ALA A 166 -3.39 -7.42 4.69
CA ALA A 166 -3.87 -7.73 3.35
C ALA A 166 -2.81 -8.49 2.53
N SER A 167 -1.55 -8.12 2.64
CA SER A 167 -0.43 -8.80 2.02
C SER A 167 -0.41 -10.29 2.36
N THR A 168 -0.46 -10.64 3.65
CA THR A 168 -0.47 -12.04 4.08
C THR A 168 -1.74 -12.79 3.64
N HIS A 169 -2.87 -12.09 3.52
CA HIS A 169 -4.11 -12.69 3.01
C HIS A 169 -4.02 -13.03 1.52
N LEU A 170 -3.45 -12.13 0.70
CA LEU A 170 -3.20 -12.36 -0.72
C LEU A 170 -2.19 -13.48 -0.95
N GLU A 171 -1.09 -13.49 -0.20
CA GLU A 171 -0.06 -14.53 -0.26
C GLU A 171 -0.62 -15.91 0.10
N ALA A 172 -1.47 -16.00 1.12
CA ALA A 172 -2.14 -17.25 1.47
C ALA A 172 -3.07 -17.77 0.35
N ALA A 173 -3.51 -16.90 -0.54
CA ALA A 173 -4.32 -17.21 -1.71
C ALA A 173 -3.49 -17.40 -3.00
N GLY A 174 -2.16 -17.36 -2.92
CA GLY A 174 -1.26 -17.59 -4.05
C GLY A 174 -0.89 -16.35 -4.86
N ILE A 175 -1.19 -15.13 -4.38
CA ILE A 175 -0.81 -13.88 -5.04
C ILE A 175 0.38 -13.26 -4.31
N PRO A 176 1.60 -13.26 -4.89
CA PRO A 176 2.78 -12.63 -4.31
C PRO A 176 2.60 -11.13 -4.10
N THR A 177 3.14 -10.60 -3.00
CA THR A 177 2.99 -9.19 -2.65
C THR A 177 4.30 -8.55 -2.20
N VAL A 178 4.41 -7.24 -2.42
CA VAL A 178 5.45 -6.40 -1.82
C VAL A 178 4.83 -5.10 -1.30
N ILE A 179 5.26 -4.67 -0.12
CA ILE A 179 4.85 -3.38 0.45
C ILE A 179 5.99 -2.38 0.26
N MET A 180 5.69 -1.21 -0.32
CA MET A 180 6.58 -0.04 -0.34
C MET A 180 6.17 0.85 0.83
N GLY A 181 6.96 0.87 1.91
CA GLY A 181 6.53 1.49 3.16
C GLY A 181 7.62 2.29 3.87
N CYS A 182 7.19 3.29 4.67
CA CYS A 182 8.05 4.17 5.46
C CYS A 182 8.06 3.84 6.97
N ALA A 183 7.12 3.03 7.47
CA ALA A 183 7.06 2.63 8.88
C ALA A 183 7.51 1.17 9.03
N LYS A 184 8.82 0.97 8.94
CA LYS A 184 9.48 -0.35 9.01
C LYS A 184 9.11 -1.12 10.28
N ASP A 185 9.18 -0.46 11.42
CA ASP A 185 8.87 -1.02 12.73
C ASP A 185 7.46 -1.59 12.82
N ILE A 186 6.47 -0.90 12.26
CA ILE A 186 5.09 -1.37 12.24
C ILE A 186 4.94 -2.60 11.35
N ILE A 187 5.47 -2.56 10.13
CA ILE A 187 5.32 -3.65 9.16
C ILE A 187 6.04 -4.90 9.64
N GLU A 188 7.26 -4.77 10.13
CA GLU A 188 8.04 -5.91 10.66
C GLU A 188 7.40 -6.51 11.91
N TYR A 189 6.84 -5.66 12.80
CA TYR A 189 6.11 -6.14 13.96
C TYR A 189 4.84 -6.91 13.59
N VAL A 190 4.05 -6.38 12.66
CA VAL A 190 2.83 -7.06 12.17
C VAL A 190 3.20 -8.35 11.44
N GLY A 191 4.24 -8.33 10.64
CA GLY A 191 4.68 -9.42 9.78
C GLY A 191 4.11 -9.31 8.38
N THR A 192 5.02 -9.28 7.39
CA THR A 192 4.70 -9.24 5.96
C THR A 192 5.67 -10.12 5.20
N PRO A 193 5.31 -10.64 4.03
CA PRO A 193 6.22 -11.41 3.17
C PRO A 193 7.41 -10.59 2.70
N ARG A 194 7.16 -9.42 2.09
CA ARG A 194 8.19 -8.57 1.50
C ARG A 194 7.94 -7.11 1.82
N LEU A 195 8.98 -6.41 2.25
CA LEU A 195 8.99 -4.97 2.49
C LEU A 195 10.14 -4.33 1.71
N LEU A 196 9.82 -3.40 0.81
CA LEU A 196 10.74 -2.36 0.40
C LEU A 196 10.59 -1.20 1.38
N PHE A 197 11.58 -1.02 2.26
CA PHE A 197 11.60 0.09 3.19
C PHE A 197 12.24 1.31 2.52
N ASN A 198 11.45 2.35 2.35
CA ASN A 198 11.91 3.66 1.92
C ASN A 198 12.02 4.55 3.16
N ASP A 199 13.25 4.94 3.52
CA ASP A 199 13.53 5.85 4.64
C ASP A 199 13.20 7.29 4.26
N LEU A 200 11.91 7.52 4.00
CA LEU A 200 11.33 8.78 3.56
C LEU A 200 10.23 9.20 4.55
N PRO A 201 9.85 10.49 4.55
CA PRO A 201 8.73 10.96 5.36
C PRO A 201 7.47 10.13 5.14
N LEU A 202 6.80 9.79 6.25
CA LEU A 202 5.58 8.99 6.21
C LEU A 202 4.51 9.63 5.30
N GLY A 203 4.14 8.93 4.25
CA GLY A 203 3.30 9.42 3.16
C GLY A 203 3.99 9.44 1.80
N ASN A 204 5.31 9.13 1.74
CA ASN A 204 6.10 9.11 0.50
C ASN A 204 6.68 7.69 0.24
N GLY A 205 5.90 6.65 0.49
CA GLY A 205 6.37 5.26 0.38
C GLY A 205 6.79 4.84 -1.03
N ALA A 206 6.47 5.61 -2.07
CA ALA A 206 6.79 5.27 -3.46
C ALA A 206 7.95 6.09 -4.07
N GLY A 207 8.71 6.82 -3.24
CA GLY A 207 9.88 7.58 -3.67
C GLY A 207 9.81 9.07 -3.32
N LEU A 208 10.88 9.81 -3.59
CA LEU A 208 10.98 11.23 -3.29
C LEU A 208 9.96 12.04 -4.11
N PRO A 209 9.27 13.02 -3.49
CA PRO A 209 8.39 13.92 -4.21
C PRO A 209 9.15 14.71 -5.29
N HIS A 210 8.55 14.82 -6.48
CA HIS A 210 9.07 15.54 -7.64
C HIS A 210 10.43 15.01 -8.15
N ASP A 211 10.76 13.75 -7.81
CA ASP A 211 11.97 13.07 -8.28
C ASP A 211 11.58 11.75 -8.97
N GLN A 212 11.41 11.83 -10.29
CA GLN A 212 11.03 10.69 -11.11
C GLN A 212 12.06 9.55 -10.99
N ALA A 213 13.36 9.87 -10.94
CA ALA A 213 14.40 8.84 -10.86
C ALA A 213 14.30 8.04 -9.55
N SER A 214 14.05 8.71 -8.42
CA SER A 214 13.79 8.07 -7.14
C SER A 214 12.53 7.19 -7.20
N GLN A 215 11.45 7.67 -7.81
CA GLN A 215 10.19 6.94 -7.94
C GLN A 215 10.32 5.71 -8.84
N ASP A 216 11.03 5.85 -9.96
CA ASP A 216 11.31 4.74 -10.88
C ASP A 216 12.20 3.67 -10.22
N LEU A 217 13.24 4.10 -9.50
CA LEU A 217 14.09 3.19 -8.75
C LEU A 217 13.32 2.44 -7.67
N ALA A 218 12.50 3.13 -6.87
CA ALA A 218 11.69 2.50 -5.84
C ALA A 218 10.69 1.49 -6.44
N ALA A 219 10.04 1.83 -7.55
CA ALA A 219 9.14 0.92 -8.27
C ALA A 219 9.89 -0.32 -8.80
N TRP A 220 11.06 -0.12 -9.41
CA TRP A 220 11.91 -1.21 -9.88
C TRP A 220 12.36 -2.14 -8.74
N MET A 221 12.85 -1.57 -7.63
CA MET A 221 13.26 -2.36 -6.45
C MET A 221 12.09 -3.17 -5.89
N ALA A 222 10.89 -2.59 -5.83
CA ALA A 222 9.70 -3.28 -5.34
C ALA A 222 9.34 -4.51 -6.21
N VAL A 223 9.27 -4.36 -7.53
CA VAL A 223 8.93 -5.50 -8.41
C VAL A 223 10.05 -6.54 -8.44
N ASN A 224 11.32 -6.10 -8.35
CA ASN A 224 12.45 -7.01 -8.28
C ASN A 224 12.44 -7.85 -6.99
N LEU A 225 11.99 -7.28 -5.87
CA LEU A 225 11.87 -7.99 -4.61
C LEU A 225 10.83 -9.13 -4.65
N LEU A 226 9.84 -9.08 -5.56
CA LEU A 226 8.92 -10.20 -5.81
C LEU A 226 9.63 -11.45 -6.30
N VAL A 227 10.78 -11.28 -6.99
CA VAL A 227 11.58 -12.38 -7.54
C VAL A 227 12.73 -12.77 -6.63
N THR A 228 13.41 -11.78 -6.04
CA THR A 228 14.67 -12.00 -5.31
C THR A 228 14.48 -12.43 -3.85
N ALA A 229 13.30 -12.19 -3.27
CA ALA A 229 13.02 -12.66 -1.91
C ALA A 229 12.83 -14.19 -1.90
N GLU A 230 13.56 -14.88 -1.04
CA GLU A 230 13.53 -16.34 -0.91
C GLU A 230 12.70 -16.81 0.29
N ALA A 231 12.35 -15.92 1.21
CA ALA A 231 11.63 -16.23 2.44
C ALA A 231 10.71 -15.08 2.87
N PRO A 232 9.69 -15.37 3.70
CA PRO A 232 8.87 -14.32 4.31
C PRO A 232 9.70 -13.44 5.25
N ARG A 233 9.19 -12.26 5.54
CA ARG A 233 9.85 -11.23 6.36
C ARG A 233 11.13 -10.67 5.76
N THR A 234 11.25 -10.72 4.43
CA THR A 234 12.35 -10.08 3.72
C THR A 234 12.13 -8.58 3.67
N THR A 235 13.08 -7.81 4.20
CA THR A 235 13.13 -6.34 4.11
C THR A 235 14.34 -5.94 3.27
N GLN A 236 14.10 -5.11 2.25
CA GLN A 236 15.12 -4.42 1.46
C GLN A 236 15.00 -2.91 1.68
N GLN A 237 16.12 -2.21 1.70
CA GLN A 237 16.23 -0.76 1.84
C GLN A 237 16.99 -0.18 0.64
#